data_aa4d9377a6d2ce858f73ad65debd6f95
#
_entry.id   aa4d9377a6d2ce858f73ad65debd6f95
#
_cell.length_a   1.000
_cell.length_b   1.000
_cell.length_c   1.000
_cell.angle_alpha   90.00
_cell.angle_beta   90.00
_cell.angle_gamma   90.00
#
_symmetry.space_group_name_H-M   'P 1'
#
loop_
_entity.id
_entity.type
_entity.pdbx_description
1 polymer ?
#
loop_
_entity_poly.entity_id
_entity_poly.type
_entity_poly.pdbx_seq_one_letter_code
_entity_poly.pdbx_strand_id
1 'polypeptide(L)'
;GNYFPDGALQEGADLVIQSLHKTLPSLTQTAILHLKSQILDAKKVEQYLSVYQSSSPSYILIASMENCVRYMAEKGAGEMARYGARLRELREKLAKLKHFRLLKEEICGAAGVYGYDPSKLVLFPDFMTGTRLAEVLRTEYHLEAEMSSGRYALLMTSFMDTEEGFSRLERALLE
;
A
#
# COMPACT_ATOMS: atom_id res chain seq x y z
N GLY A 1 3.47 -18.41 7.88
CA GLY A 1 2.45 -17.67 7.13
C GLY A 1 3.05 -16.45 6.44
N ASN A 2 2.44 -16.00 5.39
CA ASN A 2 2.85 -14.79 4.70
C ASN A 2 2.68 -13.58 5.63
N TYR A 3 3.64 -12.66 5.63
CA TYR A 3 3.55 -11.44 6.43
C TYR A 3 2.48 -10.46 5.91
N PHE A 4 2.25 -10.46 4.61
CA PHE A 4 1.20 -9.68 3.96
C PHE A 4 -0.06 -10.52 3.73
N PRO A 5 -1.24 -9.90 3.74
CA PRO A 5 -2.48 -10.60 3.42
C PRO A 5 -2.48 -11.14 1.99
N ASP A 6 -3.31 -12.12 1.74
CA ASP A 6 -3.55 -12.63 0.40
C ASP A 6 -4.19 -11.53 -0.48
N GLY A 7 -4.00 -11.64 -1.79
CA GLY A 7 -4.63 -10.70 -2.72
C GLY A 7 -6.13 -10.97 -2.88
N ALA A 8 -6.89 -9.96 -3.28
CA ALA A 8 -8.34 -10.04 -3.39
C ALA A 8 -8.84 -11.21 -4.27
N LEU A 9 -8.08 -11.62 -5.30
CA LEU A 9 -8.41 -12.79 -6.11
C LEU A 9 -8.27 -14.11 -5.35
N GLN A 10 -7.31 -14.22 -4.45
CA GLN A 10 -7.13 -15.37 -3.58
C GLN A 10 -8.22 -15.43 -2.51
N GLU A 11 -8.67 -14.26 -2.05
CA GLU A 11 -9.80 -14.09 -1.11
C GLU A 11 -11.18 -14.31 -1.77
N GLY A 12 -11.22 -14.60 -3.08
CA GLY A 12 -12.43 -14.98 -3.78
C GLY A 12 -13.16 -13.87 -4.52
N ALA A 13 -12.53 -12.72 -4.72
CA ALA A 13 -13.11 -11.66 -5.56
C ALA A 13 -13.16 -12.10 -7.04
N ASP A 14 -14.31 -11.90 -7.67
CA ASP A 14 -14.54 -12.24 -9.07
C ASP A 14 -13.85 -11.27 -10.04
N LEU A 15 -13.77 -10.00 -9.68
CA LEU A 15 -13.18 -8.94 -10.47
C LEU A 15 -12.44 -7.97 -9.56
N VAL A 16 -11.19 -7.67 -9.91
CA VAL A 16 -10.32 -6.79 -9.11
C VAL A 16 -9.65 -5.76 -10.01
N ILE A 17 -9.71 -4.51 -9.61
CA ILE A 17 -8.93 -3.43 -10.24
C ILE A 17 -7.80 -3.06 -9.27
N GLN A 18 -6.56 -3.16 -9.75
CA GLN A 18 -5.37 -2.83 -8.97
C GLN A 18 -4.59 -1.70 -9.62
N SER A 19 -4.39 -0.61 -8.85
CA SER A 19 -3.45 0.44 -9.24
C SER A 19 -2.02 -0.07 -9.10
N LEU A 20 -1.26 -0.11 -10.19
CA LEU A 20 0.16 -0.49 -10.14
C LEU A 20 1.03 0.63 -9.57
N HIS A 21 0.69 1.87 -9.86
CA HIS A 21 1.49 3.03 -9.49
C HIS A 21 1.49 3.39 -8.00
N LYS A 22 0.65 2.78 -7.19
CA LYS A 22 0.57 3.14 -5.75
C LYS A 22 1.61 2.42 -4.89
N THR A 23 1.86 1.17 -5.19
CA THR A 23 2.75 0.31 -4.38
C THR A 23 3.76 -0.47 -5.20
N LEU A 24 3.65 -0.47 -6.52
CA LEU A 24 4.53 -1.14 -7.45
C LEU A 24 5.24 -0.14 -8.37
N PRO A 25 6.39 -0.51 -8.97
CA PRO A 25 7.20 0.38 -9.78
C PRO A 25 6.62 0.61 -11.18
N SER A 26 5.50 1.32 -11.25
CA SER A 26 4.86 1.72 -12.49
C SER A 26 4.48 3.20 -12.48
N LEU A 27 4.37 3.81 -13.65
CA LEU A 27 4.01 5.23 -13.77
C LEU A 27 2.58 5.49 -13.29
N THR A 28 2.35 6.70 -12.82
CA THR A 28 1.01 7.17 -12.39
C THR A 28 -0.03 6.97 -13.49
N GLN A 29 -1.24 6.64 -13.11
CA GLN A 29 -2.40 6.27 -13.94
C GLN A 29 -2.42 4.82 -14.44
N THR A 30 -1.41 4.00 -14.13
CA THR A 30 -1.42 2.60 -14.53
C THR A 30 -2.26 1.74 -13.58
N ALA A 31 -3.07 0.87 -14.14
CA ALA A 31 -3.88 -0.09 -13.40
C ALA A 31 -4.08 -1.37 -14.21
N ILE A 32 -4.34 -2.48 -13.52
CA ILE A 32 -4.69 -3.77 -14.13
C ILE A 32 -6.08 -4.19 -13.62
N LEU A 33 -6.89 -4.72 -14.54
CA LEU A 33 -8.12 -5.41 -14.21
C LEU A 33 -7.87 -6.91 -14.28
N HIS A 34 -8.19 -7.60 -13.20
CA HIS A 34 -8.15 -9.06 -13.11
C HIS A 34 -9.58 -9.60 -13.09
N LEU A 35 -9.84 -10.60 -13.88
CA LEU A 35 -11.11 -11.32 -13.90
C LEU A 35 -10.85 -12.80 -13.61
N LYS A 36 -11.45 -13.33 -12.55
CA LYS A 36 -11.45 -14.73 -12.18
C LYS A 36 -12.84 -15.10 -11.67
N SER A 37 -13.76 -15.38 -12.57
CA SER A 37 -15.17 -15.55 -12.22
C SER A 37 -15.81 -16.68 -13.01
N GLN A 38 -16.77 -17.35 -12.38
CA GLN A 38 -17.71 -18.26 -13.02
C GLN A 38 -19.08 -17.62 -13.26
N ILE A 39 -19.33 -16.46 -12.64
CA ILE A 39 -20.61 -15.74 -12.70
C ILE A 39 -20.57 -14.51 -13.60
N LEU A 40 -19.38 -13.96 -13.87
CA LEU A 40 -19.22 -12.80 -14.76
C LEU A 40 -18.85 -13.24 -16.17
N ASP A 41 -19.54 -12.70 -17.16
CA ASP A 41 -19.22 -12.93 -18.57
C ASP A 41 -18.01 -12.06 -18.98
N ALA A 42 -16.89 -12.71 -19.27
CA ALA A 42 -15.67 -12.06 -19.72
C ALA A 42 -15.87 -11.19 -20.96
N LYS A 43 -16.73 -11.61 -21.91
CA LYS A 43 -17.03 -10.84 -23.12
C LYS A 43 -17.76 -9.53 -22.80
N LYS A 44 -18.67 -9.56 -21.83
CA LYS A 44 -19.32 -8.33 -21.37
C LYS A 44 -18.33 -7.37 -20.69
N VAL A 45 -17.42 -7.88 -19.86
CA VAL A 45 -16.37 -7.06 -19.26
C VAL A 45 -15.49 -6.43 -20.32
N GLU A 46 -15.06 -7.21 -21.32
CA GLU A 46 -14.27 -6.73 -22.45
C GLU A 46 -15.01 -5.67 -23.28
N GLN A 47 -16.31 -5.89 -23.54
CA GLN A 47 -17.16 -4.92 -24.22
C GLN A 47 -17.22 -3.59 -23.46
N TYR A 48 -17.43 -3.61 -22.15
CA TYR A 48 -17.42 -2.38 -21.36
C TYR A 48 -16.05 -1.71 -21.32
N LEU A 49 -14.97 -2.48 -21.22
CA LEU A 49 -13.62 -1.94 -21.34
C LEU A 49 -13.42 -1.21 -22.67
N SER A 50 -13.88 -1.79 -23.80
CA SER A 50 -13.76 -1.15 -25.12
C SER A 50 -14.55 0.16 -25.24
N VAL A 51 -15.62 0.32 -24.45
CA VAL A 51 -16.43 1.55 -24.42
C VAL A 51 -15.78 2.64 -23.56
N TYR A 52 -15.22 2.24 -22.39
CA TYR A 52 -14.75 3.21 -21.39
C TYR A 52 -13.24 3.47 -21.42
N GLN A 53 -12.46 2.59 -22.05
CA GLN A 53 -11.04 2.82 -22.26
C GLN A 53 -10.76 3.79 -23.42
N SER A 54 -9.59 4.42 -23.35
CA SER A 54 -9.12 5.25 -24.45
C SER A 54 -8.89 4.45 -25.73
N SER A 55 -9.34 4.96 -26.87
CA SER A 55 -9.01 4.42 -28.18
C SER A 55 -7.56 4.68 -28.60
N SER A 56 -6.84 5.55 -27.85
CA SER A 56 -5.44 5.93 -28.10
C SER A 56 -4.61 5.65 -26.84
N PRO A 57 -4.26 4.40 -26.56
CA PRO A 57 -3.51 4.06 -25.35
C PRO A 57 -2.11 4.65 -25.38
N SER A 58 -1.63 5.11 -24.22
CA SER A 58 -0.25 5.56 -24.06
C SER A 58 0.70 4.36 -24.04
N TYR A 59 1.53 4.21 -25.06
CA TYR A 59 2.56 3.16 -25.11
C TYR A 59 3.59 3.29 -23.98
N ILE A 60 3.86 4.51 -23.51
CA ILE A 60 4.76 4.74 -22.36
C ILE A 60 4.17 4.10 -21.09
N LEU A 61 2.86 4.27 -20.85
CA LEU A 61 2.19 3.65 -19.71
C LEU A 61 2.13 2.13 -19.84
N ILE A 62 1.87 1.61 -21.05
CA ILE A 62 1.87 0.16 -21.30
C ILE A 62 3.26 -0.42 -21.05
N ALA A 63 4.31 0.18 -21.58
CA ALA A 63 5.69 -0.26 -21.36
C ALA A 63 6.07 -0.19 -19.85
N SER A 64 5.58 0.81 -19.12
CA SER A 64 5.78 0.89 -17.67
C SER A 64 5.09 -0.26 -16.93
N MET A 65 3.86 -0.64 -17.33
CA MET A 65 3.16 -1.78 -16.74
C MET A 65 3.90 -3.10 -17.03
N GLU A 66 4.34 -3.31 -18.27
CA GLU A 66 5.12 -4.50 -18.65
C GLU A 66 6.40 -4.62 -17.86
N ASN A 67 7.17 -3.53 -17.75
CA ASN A 67 8.40 -3.50 -16.95
C ASN A 67 8.13 -3.80 -15.48
N CYS A 68 7.04 -3.26 -14.93
CA CYS A 68 6.63 -3.52 -13.56
C CYS A 68 6.33 -5.02 -13.35
N VAL A 69 5.52 -5.62 -14.20
CA VAL A 69 5.17 -7.05 -14.12
C VAL A 69 6.41 -7.93 -14.25
N ARG A 70 7.29 -7.63 -15.20
CA ARG A 70 8.56 -8.34 -15.38
C ARG A 70 9.46 -8.23 -14.15
N TYR A 71 9.63 -7.01 -13.61
CA TYR A 71 10.40 -6.79 -12.39
C TYR A 71 9.85 -7.62 -11.23
N MET A 72 8.53 -7.64 -11.05
CA MET A 72 7.90 -8.42 -9.98
C MET A 72 8.05 -9.92 -10.19
N ALA A 73 7.97 -10.40 -11.43
CA ALA A 73 8.20 -11.82 -11.74
C ALA A 73 9.64 -12.27 -11.44
N GLU A 74 10.63 -11.42 -11.74
CA GLU A 74 12.06 -11.75 -11.60
C GLU A 74 12.57 -11.53 -10.17
N LYS A 75 12.14 -10.47 -9.50
CA LYS A 75 12.72 -10.00 -8.23
C LYS A 75 11.72 -9.87 -7.08
N GLY A 76 10.42 -9.88 -7.39
CA GLY A 76 9.38 -9.55 -6.43
C GLY A 76 9.42 -10.38 -5.15
N ALA A 77 9.68 -11.68 -5.23
CA ALA A 77 9.74 -12.53 -4.04
C ALA A 77 10.85 -12.09 -3.06
N GLY A 78 12.04 -11.80 -3.58
CA GLY A 78 13.17 -11.32 -2.77
C GLY A 78 12.94 -9.92 -2.20
N GLU A 79 12.39 -9.02 -3.02
CA GLU A 79 12.05 -7.66 -2.58
C GLU A 79 11.00 -7.66 -1.48
N MET A 80 9.93 -8.42 -1.65
CA MET A 80 8.86 -8.52 -0.65
C MET A 80 9.34 -9.18 0.65
N ALA A 81 10.25 -10.14 0.59
CA ALA A 81 10.84 -10.74 1.79
C ALA A 81 11.67 -9.73 2.59
N ARG A 82 12.55 -8.96 1.90
CA ARG A 82 13.35 -7.89 2.54
C ARG A 82 12.46 -6.79 3.12
N TYR A 83 11.50 -6.34 2.35
CA TYR A 83 10.54 -5.34 2.78
C TYR A 83 9.75 -5.80 4.01
N GLY A 84 9.23 -7.03 3.99
CA GLY A 84 8.50 -7.59 5.12
C GLY A 84 9.33 -7.68 6.40
N ALA A 85 10.62 -8.03 6.29
CA ALA A 85 11.54 -8.05 7.43
C ALA A 85 11.75 -6.64 8.01
N ARG A 86 12.06 -5.66 7.15
CA ARG A 86 12.25 -4.26 7.54
C ARG A 86 10.98 -3.66 8.16
N LEU A 87 9.84 -3.88 7.55
CA LEU A 87 8.57 -3.37 8.03
C LEU A 87 8.20 -3.96 9.40
N ARG A 88 8.48 -5.25 9.62
CA ARG A 88 8.27 -5.90 10.92
C ARG A 88 9.14 -5.26 11.99
N GLU A 89 10.43 -5.06 11.73
CA GLU A 89 11.35 -4.39 12.65
C GLU A 89 10.87 -2.98 13.01
N LEU A 90 10.51 -2.17 12.00
CA LEU A 90 9.96 -0.83 12.21
C LEU A 90 8.71 -0.89 13.09
N ARG A 91 7.76 -1.76 12.78
CA ARG A 91 6.51 -1.87 13.56
C ARG A 91 6.75 -2.31 15.01
N GLU A 92 7.72 -3.18 15.24
CA GLU A 92 8.11 -3.58 16.61
C GLU A 92 8.70 -2.41 17.41
N LYS A 93 9.47 -1.54 16.76
CA LYS A 93 9.99 -0.30 17.37
C LYS A 93 8.84 0.67 17.66
N LEU A 94 7.99 0.94 16.68
CA LEU A 94 6.85 1.85 16.83
C LEU A 94 5.84 1.37 17.89
N ALA A 95 5.66 0.07 18.05
CA ALA A 95 4.76 -0.49 19.05
C ALA A 95 5.20 -0.23 20.51
N LYS A 96 6.46 0.15 20.72
CA LYS A 96 7.02 0.48 22.05
C LYS A 96 6.90 1.98 22.41
N LEU A 97 6.49 2.82 21.45
CA LEU A 97 6.32 4.24 21.66
C LEU A 97 5.15 4.51 22.61
N LYS A 98 5.36 5.41 23.57
CA LYS A 98 4.33 5.74 24.57
C LYS A 98 3.36 6.82 24.11
N HIS A 99 3.80 7.67 23.18
CA HIS A 99 3.04 8.84 22.70
C HIS A 99 2.29 8.62 21.39
N PHE A 100 2.43 7.42 20.82
CA PHE A 100 1.73 7.01 19.62
C PHE A 100 1.12 5.63 19.82
N ARG A 101 -0.13 5.46 19.45
CA ARG A 101 -0.72 4.14 19.29
C ARG A 101 -0.68 3.77 17.79
N LEU A 102 0.03 2.70 17.47
CA LEU A 102 0.04 2.11 16.13
C LEU A 102 -1.14 1.14 16.00
N LEU A 103 -1.90 1.25 14.89
CA LEU A 103 -2.89 0.24 14.56
C LEU A 103 -2.20 -1.11 14.28
N LYS A 104 -2.74 -2.17 14.85
CA LYS A 104 -2.20 -3.52 14.73
C LYS A 104 -3.27 -4.51 14.27
N GLU A 105 -2.84 -5.74 14.02
CA GLU A 105 -3.68 -6.83 13.53
C GLU A 105 -4.81 -7.23 14.50
N GLU A 106 -4.69 -6.90 15.79
CA GLU A 106 -5.76 -7.18 16.78
C GLU A 106 -7.11 -6.53 16.44
N ILE A 107 -7.16 -5.62 15.47
CA ILE A 107 -8.40 -5.07 14.93
C ILE A 107 -9.19 -6.11 14.12
N CYS A 108 -8.54 -7.14 13.57
CA CYS A 108 -9.19 -8.18 12.79
C CYS A 108 -10.18 -8.97 13.66
N GLY A 109 -11.37 -9.23 13.10
CA GLY A 109 -12.48 -9.85 13.81
C GLY A 109 -13.34 -8.88 14.64
N ALA A 110 -12.89 -7.63 14.85
CA ALA A 110 -13.67 -6.60 15.52
C ALA A 110 -14.42 -5.73 14.51
N ALA A 111 -15.67 -5.38 14.80
CA ALA A 111 -16.48 -4.41 14.03
C ALA A 111 -16.52 -4.67 12.50
N GLY A 112 -16.46 -5.94 12.07
CA GLY A 112 -16.51 -6.31 10.66
C GLY A 112 -15.18 -6.16 9.91
N VAL A 113 -14.05 -5.95 10.58
CA VAL A 113 -12.73 -5.92 9.96
C VAL A 113 -12.27 -7.36 9.71
N TYR A 114 -12.18 -7.72 8.44
CA TYR A 114 -11.77 -9.07 8.01
C TYR A 114 -10.25 -9.23 7.96
N GLY A 115 -9.54 -8.27 7.40
CA GLY A 115 -8.11 -8.34 7.17
C GLY A 115 -7.39 -7.04 7.44
N TYR A 116 -6.09 -7.12 7.55
CA TYR A 116 -5.21 -6.03 7.91
C TYR A 116 -3.95 -6.05 7.02
N ASP A 117 -3.60 -4.90 6.45
CA ASP A 117 -2.38 -4.73 5.67
C ASP A 117 -1.30 -4.02 6.52
N PRO A 118 -0.22 -4.72 6.93
CA PRO A 118 0.83 -4.14 7.75
C PRO A 118 1.61 -3.02 7.07
N SER A 119 1.54 -2.89 5.73
CA SER A 119 2.18 -1.80 4.98
C SER A 119 1.55 -0.44 5.26
N LYS A 120 0.35 -0.42 5.82
CA LYS A 120 -0.38 0.78 6.21
C LYS A 120 -0.08 1.11 7.68
N LEU A 121 0.70 2.14 7.91
CA LEU A 121 1.04 2.60 9.26
C LEU A 121 0.02 3.65 9.70
N VAL A 122 -0.98 3.23 10.46
CA VAL A 122 -1.97 4.17 11.04
C VAL A 122 -1.52 4.53 12.44
N LEU A 123 -1.12 5.79 12.61
CA LEU A 123 -0.58 6.35 13.84
C LEU A 123 -1.61 7.25 14.52
N PHE A 124 -1.87 7.00 15.78
CA PHE A 124 -2.74 7.83 16.63
C PHE A 124 -1.88 8.55 17.65
N PRO A 125 -1.55 9.83 17.45
CA PRO A 125 -0.79 10.60 18.43
C PRO A 125 -1.64 10.99 19.64
N ASP A 126 -1.04 11.01 20.84
CA ASP A 126 -1.74 11.37 22.09
C ASP A 126 -1.65 12.86 22.39
N PHE A 127 -0.62 13.55 21.89
CA PHE A 127 -0.26 14.93 22.26
C PHE A 127 -0.51 15.96 21.15
N MET A 128 -0.91 15.52 19.98
CA MET A 128 -1.27 16.39 18.85
C MET A 128 -2.35 15.75 18.00
N THR A 129 -2.90 16.48 17.03
CA THR A 129 -3.80 15.91 16.03
C THR A 129 -3.02 15.14 14.96
N GLY A 130 -3.66 14.17 14.31
CA GLY A 130 -3.05 13.47 13.19
C GLY A 130 -2.72 14.41 12.01
N THR A 131 -3.51 15.48 11.82
CA THR A 131 -3.21 16.52 10.82
C THR A 131 -1.93 17.28 11.19
N ARG A 132 -1.73 17.59 12.47
CA ARG A 132 -0.49 18.25 12.92
C ARG A 132 0.71 17.32 12.79
N LEU A 133 0.55 16.04 13.12
CA LEU A 133 1.60 15.04 12.89
C LEU A 133 2.00 14.98 11.43
N ALA A 134 1.03 14.90 10.50
CA ALA A 134 1.31 14.87 9.06
C ALA A 134 2.05 16.14 8.59
N GLU A 135 1.69 17.31 9.13
CA GLU A 135 2.38 18.56 8.83
C GLU A 135 3.84 18.54 9.31
N VAL A 136 4.11 18.13 10.55
CA VAL A 136 5.47 18.00 11.10
C VAL A 136 6.30 17.02 10.30
N LEU A 137 5.75 15.83 10.01
CA LEU A 137 6.43 14.83 9.18
C LEU A 137 6.84 15.41 7.80
N ARG A 138 5.97 16.18 7.19
CA ARG A 138 6.24 16.80 5.89
C ARG A 138 7.28 17.92 5.98
N THR A 139 7.10 18.85 6.91
CA THR A 139 7.92 20.08 6.95
C THR A 139 9.30 19.87 7.57
N GLU A 140 9.41 19.03 8.59
CA GLU A 140 10.64 18.84 9.34
C GLU A 140 11.42 17.60 8.92
N TYR A 141 10.71 16.53 8.48
CA TYR A 141 11.33 15.26 8.12
C TYR A 141 11.22 14.89 6.64
N HIS A 142 10.54 15.70 5.83
CA HIS A 142 10.31 15.45 4.39
C HIS A 142 9.66 14.07 4.13
N LEU A 143 8.67 13.73 4.94
CA LEU A 143 7.86 12.52 4.86
C LEU A 143 6.42 12.90 4.59
N GLU A 144 5.88 12.43 3.48
CA GLU A 144 4.50 12.70 3.10
C GLU A 144 3.57 11.62 3.64
N ALA A 145 2.48 12.01 4.29
CA ALA A 145 1.42 11.10 4.72
C ALA A 145 0.42 10.88 3.58
N GLU A 146 -0.10 9.67 3.44
CA GLU A 146 -1.16 9.36 2.46
C GLU A 146 -2.45 10.12 2.81
N MET A 147 -2.79 10.16 4.09
CA MET A 147 -3.90 10.97 4.59
C MET A 147 -3.76 11.23 6.09
N SER A 148 -4.47 12.24 6.56
CA SER A 148 -4.57 12.56 7.97
C SER A 148 -5.95 13.06 8.38
N SER A 149 -6.25 12.95 9.66
CA SER A 149 -7.46 13.48 10.28
C SER A 149 -7.15 14.07 11.65
N GLY A 150 -8.17 14.56 12.34
CA GLY A 150 -7.99 15.02 13.72
C GLY A 150 -7.47 13.94 14.69
N ARG A 151 -7.63 12.66 14.36
CA ARG A 151 -7.28 11.55 15.24
C ARG A 151 -6.07 10.73 14.81
N TYR A 152 -5.74 10.68 13.51
CA TYR A 152 -4.69 9.80 13.01
C TYR A 152 -3.97 10.39 11.81
N ALA A 153 -2.76 9.90 11.56
CA ALA A 153 -2.07 10.00 10.28
C ALA A 153 -1.86 8.59 9.72
N LEU A 154 -2.07 8.43 8.41
CA LEU A 154 -1.82 7.21 7.67
C LEU A 154 -0.60 7.40 6.78
N LEU A 155 0.38 6.54 6.96
CA LEU A 155 1.54 6.43 6.10
C LEU A 155 1.45 5.15 5.29
N MET A 156 1.79 5.23 4.01
CA MET A 156 1.93 4.06 3.15
C MET A 156 3.41 3.76 2.96
N THR A 157 3.76 2.49 3.12
CA THR A 157 5.11 1.99 2.81
C THR A 157 5.07 0.98 1.69
N SER A 158 6.18 0.82 0.99
CA SER A 158 6.33 -0.16 -0.08
C SER A 158 7.75 -0.75 -0.10
N PHE A 159 7.95 -1.80 -0.88
CA PHE A 159 9.29 -2.38 -1.07
C PHE A 159 10.21 -1.46 -1.88
N MET A 160 9.69 -0.40 -2.49
CA MET A 160 10.47 0.60 -3.22
C MET A 160 11.01 1.71 -2.33
N ASP A 161 10.56 1.79 -1.08
CA ASP A 161 11.09 2.75 -0.13
C ASP A 161 12.53 2.40 0.25
N THR A 162 13.38 3.43 0.30
CA THR A 162 14.80 3.27 0.58
C THR A 162 15.08 3.03 2.07
N GLU A 163 16.28 2.52 2.38
CA GLU A 163 16.77 2.43 3.76
C GLU A 163 16.79 3.79 4.44
N GLU A 164 17.16 4.84 3.70
CA GLU A 164 17.15 6.21 4.21
C GLU A 164 15.74 6.66 4.55
N GLY A 165 14.74 6.36 3.71
CA GLY A 165 13.33 6.69 3.97
C GLY A 165 12.81 6.04 5.25
N PHE A 166 13.09 4.74 5.45
CA PHE A 166 12.74 4.03 6.67
C PHE A 166 13.45 4.58 7.90
N SER A 167 14.75 4.86 7.81
CA SER A 167 15.54 5.43 8.92
C SER A 167 15.06 6.84 9.28
N ARG A 168 14.66 7.63 8.28
CA ARG A 168 14.09 8.96 8.47
C ARG A 168 12.74 8.89 9.19
N LEU A 169 11.89 7.94 8.79
CA LEU A 169 10.61 7.72 9.47
C LEU A 169 10.80 7.26 10.92
N GLU A 170 11.71 6.31 11.13
CA GLU A 170 12.04 5.84 12.48
C GLU A 170 12.50 7.02 13.37
N ARG A 171 13.44 7.83 12.89
CA ARG A 171 13.92 9.00 13.60
C ARG A 171 12.79 10.00 13.90
N ALA A 172 11.97 10.32 12.90
CA ALA A 172 10.87 11.27 13.05
C ALA A 172 9.82 10.88 14.10
N LEU A 173 9.69 9.58 14.36
CA LEU A 173 8.71 9.07 15.32
C LEU A 173 9.32 8.74 16.70
N LEU A 174 10.66 8.67 16.82
CA LEU A 174 11.38 8.43 18.07
C LEU A 174 11.81 9.71 18.77
N GLU A 175 11.99 10.82 18.03
CA GLU A 175 12.31 12.15 18.54
C GLU A 175 11.05 12.93 18.93
#